data_5b0525905facbc71b884e1d5ab84927f
#
_entry.id   5b0525905facbc71b884e1d5ab84927f
#
_cell.length_a   1.000
_cell.length_b   1.000
_cell.length_c   1.000
_cell.angle_alpha   90.00
_cell.angle_beta   90.00
_cell.angle_gamma   90.00
#
_symmetry.space_group_name_H-M   'P 1'
#
loop_
_entity.id
_entity.type
_entity.pdbx_description
1 polymer ?
#
loop_
_entity_poly.entity_id
_entity_poly.type
_entity_poly.pdbx_seq_one_letter_code
_entity_poly.pdbx_strand_id
1 'polypeptide(L)'
;FLEILTNPQLEVADLKAISEVAHEKNVPLVVDSTVIPFTQFSAKSLGVDIEVVSSSKYVSGGATSLGGLVIDYGTPYNGDFAKRLYGEMLFNFGAYMTPQVAYMQTIGLETLDARYRVQSSNALELAKKLRTLPQIQYVNYVGLEDNPYHELAQRQFGKTAGAMICIDLESKEACFSFLNNLKLIHRATNLFDNRSLAIHPASTIFGAFSENMRKSMDVKDTTIRLSIGLEDVDDLFEDIKQAVDSL
;
A
#
# COMPACT_ATOMS: atom_id res chain seq x y z
N PHE A 1 -9.38 5.16 -13.46
CA PHE A 1 -8.82 5.22 -12.10
C PHE A 1 -8.41 3.81 -11.65
N LEU A 2 -7.19 3.66 -11.10
CA LEU A 2 -6.67 2.40 -10.59
C LEU A 2 -5.63 2.63 -9.48
N GLU A 3 -5.36 1.59 -8.66
CA GLU A 3 -4.20 1.53 -7.77
C GLU A 3 -2.97 1.03 -8.55
N ILE A 4 -1.80 1.62 -8.32
CA ILE A 4 -0.56 1.18 -8.97
C ILE A 4 -0.08 -0.19 -8.48
N LEU A 5 -0.43 -0.52 -7.24
CA LEU A 5 -0.23 -1.80 -6.57
C LEU A 5 -1.47 -2.04 -5.69
N THR A 6 -2.19 -3.11 -5.96
CA THR A 6 -3.48 -3.38 -5.29
C THR A 6 -3.31 -3.79 -3.83
N ASN A 7 -4.34 -3.51 -3.02
CA ASN A 7 -4.40 -3.87 -1.61
C ASN A 7 -5.67 -4.70 -1.34
N PRO A 8 -5.58 -5.96 -0.90
CA PRO A 8 -4.38 -6.66 -0.41
C PRO A 8 -3.69 -7.58 -1.44
N GLN A 9 -4.15 -7.70 -2.68
CA GLN A 9 -3.72 -8.71 -3.63
C GLN A 9 -2.26 -8.53 -4.09
N LEU A 10 -1.71 -7.30 -4.00
CA LEU A 10 -0.38 -6.92 -4.43
C LEU A 10 -0.11 -7.18 -5.93
N GLU A 11 -1.13 -6.93 -6.75
CA GLU A 11 -1.01 -6.94 -8.20
C GLU A 11 -0.51 -5.59 -8.70
N VAL A 12 0.45 -5.58 -9.62
CA VAL A 12 1.03 -4.37 -10.20
C VAL A 12 0.37 -4.06 -11.54
N ALA A 13 -0.17 -2.86 -11.68
CA ALA A 13 -0.69 -2.36 -12.94
C ALA A 13 0.45 -1.94 -13.89
N ASP A 14 0.41 -2.36 -15.16
CA ASP A 14 1.33 -1.83 -16.18
C ASP A 14 0.85 -0.43 -16.61
N LEU A 15 1.36 0.59 -15.92
CA LEU A 15 0.91 1.97 -16.08
C LEU A 15 1.13 2.48 -17.50
N LYS A 16 2.26 2.12 -18.10
CA LYS A 16 2.58 2.57 -19.46
C LYS A 16 1.60 1.97 -20.49
N ALA A 17 1.40 0.66 -20.44
CA ALA A 17 0.46 0.00 -21.35
C ALA A 17 -0.98 0.50 -21.17
N ILE A 18 -1.41 0.71 -19.92
CA ILE A 18 -2.75 1.23 -19.62
C ILE A 18 -2.89 2.69 -20.09
N SER A 19 -1.85 3.52 -19.90
CA SER A 19 -1.90 4.92 -20.36
C SER A 19 -2.01 5.01 -21.89
N GLU A 20 -1.30 4.18 -22.63
CA GLU A 20 -1.38 4.15 -24.10
C GLU A 20 -2.82 3.86 -24.56
N VAL A 21 -3.48 2.85 -23.97
CA VAL A 21 -4.89 2.52 -24.29
C VAL A 21 -5.86 3.63 -23.90
N ALA A 22 -5.65 4.27 -22.74
CA ALA A 22 -6.48 5.37 -22.28
C ALA A 22 -6.36 6.60 -23.20
N HIS A 23 -5.12 6.96 -23.55
CA HIS A 23 -4.82 8.12 -24.38
C HIS A 23 -5.29 7.97 -25.83
N GLU A 24 -5.30 6.76 -26.39
CA GLU A 24 -5.95 6.47 -27.70
C GLU A 24 -7.45 6.87 -27.71
N LYS A 25 -8.09 6.85 -26.56
CA LYS A 25 -9.48 7.25 -26.37
C LYS A 25 -9.67 8.67 -25.83
N ASN A 26 -8.58 9.45 -25.72
CA ASN A 26 -8.57 10.77 -25.08
C ASN A 26 -9.11 10.73 -23.63
N VAL A 27 -8.80 9.69 -22.88
CA VAL A 27 -9.18 9.51 -21.47
C VAL A 27 -7.93 9.67 -20.61
N PRO A 28 -7.97 10.49 -19.54
CA PRO A 28 -6.83 10.61 -18.62
C PRO A 28 -6.66 9.34 -17.77
N LEU A 29 -5.41 8.96 -17.52
CA LEU A 29 -5.08 7.93 -16.55
C LEU A 29 -4.90 8.56 -15.16
N VAL A 30 -5.76 8.17 -14.22
CA VAL A 30 -5.70 8.59 -12.81
C VAL A 30 -5.27 7.40 -11.97
N VAL A 31 -4.27 7.57 -11.13
CA VAL A 31 -3.76 6.49 -10.27
C VAL A 31 -3.75 6.86 -8.80
N ASP A 32 -4.00 5.88 -7.94
CA ASP A 32 -3.66 5.94 -6.51
C ASP A 32 -2.27 5.32 -6.32
N SER A 33 -1.31 6.13 -5.88
CA SER A 33 0.08 5.72 -5.65
C SER A 33 0.43 5.63 -4.16
N THR A 34 -0.55 5.55 -3.29
CA THR A 34 -0.33 5.53 -1.84
C THR A 34 0.66 4.46 -1.37
N VAL A 35 0.70 3.30 -2.06
CA VAL A 35 1.52 2.14 -1.67
C VAL A 35 3.01 2.31 -1.98
N ILE A 36 3.34 3.06 -3.02
CA ILE A 36 4.72 3.43 -3.37
C ILE A 36 4.79 4.97 -3.35
N PRO A 37 5.58 5.58 -2.48
CA PRO A 37 5.65 7.04 -2.41
C PRO A 37 6.03 7.69 -3.73
N PHE A 38 5.39 8.81 -4.07
CA PHE A 38 5.62 9.60 -5.27
C PHE A 38 7.07 10.11 -5.41
N THR A 39 7.87 10.02 -4.34
CA THR A 39 9.31 10.34 -4.35
C THR A 39 10.18 9.21 -4.90
N GLN A 40 9.61 8.00 -5.06
CA GLN A 40 10.36 6.79 -5.44
C GLN A 40 10.30 6.47 -6.93
N PHE A 41 9.35 7.04 -7.65
CA PHE A 41 9.18 6.83 -9.09
C PHE A 41 8.58 8.07 -9.74
N SER A 42 8.56 8.12 -11.07
CA SER A 42 7.96 9.22 -11.82
C SER A 42 6.68 8.73 -12.50
N ALA A 43 5.53 8.94 -11.87
CA ALA A 43 4.24 8.58 -12.44
C ALA A 43 4.01 9.25 -13.81
N LYS A 44 4.39 10.53 -13.95
CA LYS A 44 4.32 11.26 -15.23
C LYS A 44 5.07 10.56 -16.36
N SER A 45 6.25 10.02 -16.10
CA SER A 45 7.06 9.33 -17.11
C SER A 45 6.46 8.01 -17.59
N LEU A 46 5.53 7.45 -16.81
CA LEU A 46 4.76 6.25 -17.13
C LEU A 46 3.40 6.55 -17.78
N GLY A 47 3.16 7.83 -18.15
CA GLY A 47 1.93 8.24 -18.82
C GLY A 47 0.76 8.53 -17.89
N VAL A 48 1.00 8.64 -16.58
CA VAL A 48 -0.04 9.05 -15.62
C VAL A 48 -0.34 10.53 -15.76
N ASP A 49 -1.61 10.88 -15.80
CA ASP A 49 -2.06 12.26 -15.95
C ASP A 49 -2.37 12.92 -14.61
N ILE A 50 -2.95 12.15 -13.69
CA ILE A 50 -3.31 12.61 -12.35
C ILE A 50 -2.91 11.53 -11.35
N GLU A 51 -2.23 11.93 -10.28
CA GLU A 51 -1.83 11.05 -9.19
C GLU A 51 -2.56 11.45 -7.91
N VAL A 52 -3.13 10.47 -7.23
CA VAL A 52 -3.81 10.62 -5.94
C VAL A 52 -3.00 9.88 -4.88
N VAL A 53 -2.78 10.52 -3.74
CA VAL A 53 -2.00 9.98 -2.63
C VAL A 53 -2.73 10.18 -1.32
N SER A 54 -2.94 9.11 -0.56
CA SER A 54 -3.33 9.25 0.84
C SER A 54 -2.13 9.71 1.66
N SER A 55 -2.04 11.01 1.91
CA SER A 55 -0.95 11.57 2.72
C SER A 55 -1.06 11.21 4.21
N SER A 56 -2.18 10.60 4.63
CA SER A 56 -2.36 9.96 5.94
C SER A 56 -1.42 8.78 6.18
N LYS A 57 -0.82 8.22 5.13
CA LYS A 57 0.02 7.02 5.15
C LYS A 57 1.50 7.41 5.29
N TYR A 58 2.36 7.01 4.37
CA TYR A 58 3.78 7.32 4.44
C TYR A 58 4.11 8.80 4.70
N VAL A 59 3.37 9.71 4.07
CA VAL A 59 3.63 11.16 4.15
C VAL A 59 3.48 11.69 5.56
N SER A 60 2.48 11.23 6.31
CA SER A 60 2.21 11.74 7.66
C SER A 60 3.30 11.41 8.69
N GLY A 61 4.19 10.45 8.40
CA GLY A 61 5.30 10.14 9.29
C GLY A 61 4.90 9.36 10.55
N GLY A 62 3.99 8.39 10.43
CA GLY A 62 3.56 7.53 11.54
C GLY A 62 2.12 7.77 11.98
N ALA A 63 1.21 7.92 11.02
CA ALA A 63 -0.22 8.14 11.26
C ALA A 63 -0.54 9.36 12.14
N THR A 64 0.24 10.44 12.00
CA THR A 64 0.13 11.64 12.82
C THR A 64 -1.06 12.51 12.44
N SER A 65 -1.53 12.44 11.20
CA SER A 65 -2.59 13.28 10.66
C SER A 65 -3.27 12.66 9.44
N LEU A 66 -4.49 13.09 9.16
CA LEU A 66 -5.23 12.70 7.95
C LEU A 66 -5.01 13.74 6.87
N GLY A 67 -4.92 13.28 5.62
CA GLY A 67 -4.81 14.17 4.47
C GLY A 67 -4.71 13.40 3.14
N GLY A 68 -4.74 14.16 2.05
CA GLY A 68 -4.58 13.65 0.70
C GLY A 68 -3.89 14.67 -0.18
N LEU A 69 -3.24 14.18 -1.23
CA LEU A 69 -2.65 14.99 -2.27
C LEU A 69 -3.25 14.57 -3.62
N VAL A 70 -3.52 15.54 -4.46
CA VAL A 70 -3.87 15.32 -5.86
C VAL A 70 -2.87 16.09 -6.71
N ILE A 71 -2.13 15.36 -7.53
CA ILE A 71 -1.07 15.90 -8.38
C ILE A 71 -1.56 15.88 -9.82
N ASP A 72 -1.78 17.05 -10.40
CA ASP A 72 -2.12 17.22 -11.80
C ASP A 72 -0.84 17.48 -12.60
N TYR A 73 -0.50 16.57 -13.51
CA TYR A 73 0.71 16.69 -14.34
C TYR A 73 0.55 17.62 -15.54
N GLY A 74 -0.61 18.23 -15.72
CA GLY A 74 -0.89 19.22 -16.78
C GLY A 74 -0.80 18.62 -18.18
N THR A 75 -1.20 17.38 -18.35
CA THR A 75 -1.20 16.72 -19.66
C THR A 75 -2.38 17.21 -20.53
N PRO A 76 -2.34 17.04 -21.85
CA PRO A 76 -3.44 17.45 -22.72
C PRO A 76 -4.76 16.70 -22.46
N TYR A 77 -4.72 15.57 -21.73
CA TYR A 77 -5.90 14.77 -21.41
C TYR A 77 -6.67 15.28 -20.19
N ASN A 78 -6.06 16.13 -19.35
CA ASN A 78 -6.66 16.59 -18.08
C ASN A 78 -7.68 17.72 -18.27
N GLY A 79 -7.65 18.45 -19.40
CA GLY A 79 -8.49 19.61 -19.60
C GLY A 79 -8.31 20.64 -18.46
N ASP A 80 -9.41 21.13 -17.92
CA ASP A 80 -9.44 22.09 -16.80
C ASP A 80 -9.52 21.42 -15.42
N PHE A 81 -8.96 20.19 -15.24
CA PHE A 81 -9.14 19.38 -14.04
C PHE A 81 -8.77 20.15 -12.75
N ALA A 82 -7.57 20.70 -12.67
CA ALA A 82 -7.13 21.42 -11.46
C ALA A 82 -8.03 22.63 -11.14
N LYS A 83 -8.46 23.38 -12.15
CA LYS A 83 -9.37 24.52 -12.00
C LYS A 83 -10.75 24.07 -11.50
N ARG A 84 -11.28 22.99 -12.05
CA ARG A 84 -12.55 22.42 -11.62
C ARG A 84 -12.47 21.83 -10.20
N LEU A 85 -11.39 21.09 -9.90
CA LEU A 85 -11.15 20.56 -8.56
C LEU A 85 -11.16 21.69 -7.51
N TYR A 86 -10.43 22.77 -7.78
CA TYR A 86 -10.38 23.92 -6.89
C TYR A 86 -11.72 24.66 -6.79
N GLY A 87 -12.30 25.06 -7.93
CA GLY A 87 -13.48 25.92 -7.97
C GLY A 87 -14.80 25.21 -7.67
N GLU A 88 -14.94 23.94 -8.07
CA GLU A 88 -16.19 23.18 -7.91
C GLU A 88 -16.18 22.35 -6.62
N MET A 89 -15.03 21.75 -6.24
CA MET A 89 -14.96 20.81 -5.12
C MET A 89 -14.41 21.50 -3.85
N LEU A 90 -13.19 21.95 -3.87
CA LEU A 90 -12.56 22.51 -2.67
C LEU A 90 -13.27 23.75 -2.17
N PHE A 91 -13.62 24.68 -3.08
CA PHE A 91 -14.32 25.91 -2.73
C PHE A 91 -15.70 25.63 -2.11
N ASN A 92 -16.48 24.68 -2.65
CA ASN A 92 -17.84 24.43 -2.20
C ASN A 92 -17.91 23.48 -1.00
N PHE A 93 -17.03 22.46 -0.92
CA PHE A 93 -17.07 21.44 0.15
C PHE A 93 -16.08 21.69 1.28
N GLY A 94 -15.14 22.61 1.12
CA GLY A 94 -14.23 23.02 2.20
C GLY A 94 -13.24 21.92 2.63
N ALA A 95 -12.88 20.99 1.77
CA ALA A 95 -11.96 19.89 2.09
C ALA A 95 -10.50 20.37 2.16
N TYR A 96 -10.25 21.44 2.93
CA TYR A 96 -8.93 22.03 3.08
C TYR A 96 -8.17 21.39 4.24
N MET A 97 -6.88 21.17 4.02
CA MET A 97 -5.96 20.81 5.08
C MET A 97 -5.76 22.00 6.02
N THR A 98 -5.89 21.79 7.34
CA THR A 98 -5.59 22.85 8.30
C THR A 98 -4.09 23.14 8.37
N PRO A 99 -3.65 24.34 8.77
CA PRO A 99 -2.23 24.66 8.90
C PRO A 99 -1.49 23.69 9.84
N GLN A 100 -2.13 23.24 10.92
CA GLN A 100 -1.54 22.27 11.85
C GLN A 100 -1.28 20.92 11.18
N VAL A 101 -2.26 20.41 10.43
CA VAL A 101 -2.13 19.17 9.68
C VAL A 101 -1.06 19.32 8.59
N ALA A 102 -1.05 20.42 7.85
CA ALA A 102 -0.02 20.69 6.85
C ALA A 102 1.38 20.71 7.44
N TYR A 103 1.55 21.34 8.61
CA TYR A 103 2.82 21.37 9.32
C TYR A 103 3.29 19.97 9.74
N MET A 104 2.38 19.16 10.34
CA MET A 104 2.71 17.78 10.72
C MET A 104 3.10 16.92 9.52
N GLN A 105 2.40 17.08 8.39
CA GLN A 105 2.74 16.35 7.17
C GLN A 105 4.05 16.83 6.53
N THR A 106 4.37 18.11 6.64
CA THR A 106 5.68 18.65 6.20
C THR A 106 6.82 18.01 6.98
N ILE A 107 6.69 17.88 8.30
CA ILE A 107 7.68 17.16 9.13
C ILE A 107 7.78 15.68 8.69
N GLY A 108 6.65 15.04 8.40
CA GLY A 108 6.63 13.67 7.90
C GLY A 108 7.35 13.51 6.55
N LEU A 109 7.21 14.49 5.65
CA LEU A 109 7.88 14.50 4.35
C LEU A 109 9.41 14.57 4.47
N GLU A 110 9.95 15.30 5.45
CA GLU A 110 11.41 15.43 5.65
C GLU A 110 12.12 14.08 5.86
N THR A 111 11.41 13.09 6.40
CA THR A 111 11.96 11.75 6.67
C THR A 111 11.38 10.65 5.78
N LEU A 112 10.51 10.98 4.83
CA LEU A 112 9.76 10.02 4.02
C LEU A 112 10.67 8.99 3.35
N ASP A 113 11.68 9.42 2.62
CA ASP A 113 12.56 8.52 1.86
C ASP A 113 13.42 7.64 2.78
N ALA A 114 13.85 8.17 3.93
CA ALA A 114 14.61 7.40 4.90
C ALA A 114 13.75 6.29 5.52
N ARG A 115 12.54 6.62 5.94
CA ARG A 115 11.58 5.65 6.51
C ARG A 115 11.17 4.61 5.49
N TYR A 116 10.78 5.04 4.29
CA TYR A 116 10.36 4.13 3.23
C TYR A 116 11.46 3.12 2.88
N ARG A 117 12.71 3.55 2.77
CA ARG A 117 13.85 2.68 2.49
C ARG A 117 14.01 1.59 3.55
N VAL A 118 13.91 1.95 4.83
CA VAL A 118 13.98 0.98 5.93
C VAL A 118 12.80 0.03 5.87
N GLN A 119 11.57 0.55 5.76
CA GLN A 119 10.36 -0.27 5.71
C GLN A 119 10.36 -1.25 4.53
N SER A 120 10.77 -0.80 3.34
CA SER A 120 10.84 -1.66 2.15
C SER A 120 11.95 -2.71 2.25
N SER A 121 13.10 -2.36 2.86
CA SER A 121 14.18 -3.32 3.13
C SER A 121 13.74 -4.37 4.13
N ASN A 122 13.11 -3.95 5.24
CA ASN A 122 12.56 -4.86 6.24
C ASN A 122 11.51 -5.80 5.64
N ALA A 123 10.62 -5.27 4.78
CA ALA A 123 9.60 -6.08 4.12
C ALA A 123 10.21 -7.17 3.22
N LEU A 124 11.25 -6.85 2.45
CA LEU A 124 11.93 -7.82 1.60
C LEU A 124 12.62 -8.92 2.42
N GLU A 125 13.35 -8.52 3.45
CA GLU A 125 14.05 -9.47 4.31
C GLU A 125 13.09 -10.35 5.09
N LEU A 126 12.06 -9.74 5.69
CA LEU A 126 11.01 -10.46 6.39
C LEU A 126 10.27 -11.43 5.48
N ALA A 127 9.89 -11.02 4.26
CA ALA A 127 9.23 -11.90 3.30
C ALA A 127 10.06 -13.14 2.97
N LYS A 128 11.38 -12.99 2.83
CA LYS A 128 12.31 -14.13 2.64
C LYS A 128 12.33 -15.05 3.85
N LYS A 129 12.41 -14.50 5.06
CA LYS A 129 12.41 -15.28 6.32
C LYS A 129 11.08 -16.01 6.52
N LEU A 130 9.94 -15.37 6.26
CA LEU A 130 8.61 -15.97 6.41
C LEU A 130 8.39 -17.22 5.56
N ARG A 131 9.03 -17.30 4.40
CA ARG A 131 8.97 -18.50 3.53
C ARG A 131 9.62 -19.73 4.14
N THR A 132 10.40 -19.60 5.20
CA THR A 132 11.02 -20.71 5.90
C THR A 132 10.09 -21.35 6.93
N LEU A 133 8.98 -20.71 7.27
CA LEU A 133 8.02 -21.18 8.26
C LEU A 133 6.98 -22.12 7.63
N PRO A 134 6.92 -23.41 8.02
CA PRO A 134 6.05 -24.38 7.36
C PRO A 134 4.56 -24.13 7.58
N GLN A 135 4.19 -23.34 8.60
CA GLN A 135 2.80 -22.97 8.88
C GLN A 135 2.27 -21.90 7.91
N ILE A 136 3.16 -21.17 7.23
CA ILE A 136 2.80 -20.15 6.22
C ILE A 136 2.71 -20.83 4.86
N GLN A 137 1.50 -20.93 4.32
CA GLN A 137 1.23 -21.63 3.05
C GLN A 137 1.73 -20.85 1.85
N TYR A 138 1.68 -19.51 1.92
CA TYR A 138 2.10 -18.62 0.84
C TYR A 138 2.54 -17.27 1.39
N VAL A 139 3.57 -16.70 0.78
CA VAL A 139 4.04 -15.34 1.05
C VAL A 139 3.98 -14.55 -0.26
N ASN A 140 3.13 -13.54 -0.30
CA ASN A 140 3.02 -12.62 -1.42
C ASN A 140 3.74 -11.30 -1.08
N TYR A 141 4.78 -11.00 -1.81
CA TYR A 141 5.49 -9.73 -1.77
C TYR A 141 6.15 -9.47 -3.12
N VAL A 142 5.87 -8.32 -3.71
CA VAL A 142 6.30 -7.97 -5.09
C VAL A 142 7.83 -7.85 -5.23
N GLY A 143 8.53 -7.64 -4.12
CA GLY A 143 10.00 -7.61 -4.09
C GLY A 143 10.68 -8.98 -4.17
N LEU A 144 9.95 -10.09 -4.08
CA LEU A 144 10.50 -11.45 -4.26
C LEU A 144 10.73 -11.72 -5.74
N GLU A 145 11.89 -12.29 -6.09
CA GLU A 145 12.30 -12.49 -7.48
C GLU A 145 11.39 -13.43 -8.28
N ASP A 146 10.72 -14.36 -7.61
CA ASP A 146 9.77 -15.30 -8.21
C ASP A 146 8.32 -14.80 -8.19
N ASN A 147 8.06 -13.58 -7.70
CA ASN A 147 6.73 -12.98 -7.79
C ASN A 147 6.43 -12.61 -9.25
N PRO A 148 5.23 -12.93 -9.77
CA PRO A 148 4.88 -12.70 -11.18
C PRO A 148 4.95 -11.22 -11.60
N TYR A 149 4.86 -10.30 -10.66
CA TYR A 149 4.94 -8.85 -10.91
C TYR A 149 6.32 -8.25 -10.62
N HIS A 150 7.30 -9.04 -10.20
CA HIS A 150 8.61 -8.53 -9.78
C HIS A 150 9.29 -7.68 -10.83
N GLU A 151 9.42 -8.19 -12.06
CA GLU A 151 10.07 -7.48 -13.15
C GLU A 151 9.34 -6.19 -13.54
N LEU A 152 7.99 -6.23 -13.54
CA LEU A 152 7.18 -5.05 -13.82
C LEU A 152 7.35 -3.99 -12.72
N ALA A 153 7.31 -4.40 -11.47
CA ALA A 153 7.54 -3.51 -10.33
C ALA A 153 8.92 -2.87 -10.36
N GLN A 154 9.97 -3.65 -10.62
CA GLN A 154 11.33 -3.11 -10.76
C GLN A 154 11.46 -2.11 -11.91
N ARG A 155 10.82 -2.39 -13.04
CA ARG A 155 10.83 -1.49 -14.19
C ARG A 155 10.14 -0.17 -13.91
N GLN A 156 9.05 -0.18 -13.14
CA GLN A 156 8.24 1.01 -12.86
C GLN A 156 8.71 1.78 -11.61
N PHE A 157 9.05 1.06 -10.54
CA PHE A 157 9.31 1.62 -9.21
C PHE A 157 10.76 1.49 -8.75
N GLY A 158 11.62 0.88 -9.56
CA GLY A 158 13.02 0.64 -9.20
C GLY A 158 13.19 -0.52 -8.21
N LYS A 159 14.18 -0.41 -7.32
CA LYS A 159 14.56 -1.51 -6.41
C LYS A 159 13.66 -1.71 -5.20
N THR A 160 12.70 -0.81 -4.98
CA THR A 160 11.81 -0.85 -3.83
C THR A 160 10.42 -1.33 -4.27
N ALA A 161 9.76 -2.12 -3.42
CA ALA A 161 8.48 -2.76 -3.74
C ALA A 161 7.40 -2.49 -2.67
N GLY A 162 7.52 -1.37 -1.96
CA GLY A 162 6.62 -1.03 -0.85
C GLY A 162 6.95 -1.81 0.43
N ALA A 163 6.09 -1.67 1.43
CA ALA A 163 6.24 -2.31 2.73
C ALA A 163 5.00 -3.11 3.14
N MET A 164 4.30 -3.69 2.17
CA MET A 164 3.12 -4.53 2.41
C MET A 164 3.41 -5.96 1.97
N ILE A 165 3.18 -6.90 2.89
CA ILE A 165 3.31 -8.35 2.67
C ILE A 165 1.94 -8.97 2.93
N CYS A 166 1.54 -9.95 2.14
CA CYS A 166 0.42 -10.81 2.45
C CYS A 166 0.90 -12.24 2.65
N ILE A 167 0.37 -12.89 3.68
CA ILE A 167 0.63 -14.31 3.95
C ILE A 167 -0.69 -15.06 3.98
N ASP A 168 -0.70 -16.29 3.47
CA ASP A 168 -1.84 -17.19 3.62
C ASP A 168 -1.51 -18.25 4.68
N LEU A 169 -2.45 -18.47 5.60
CA LEU A 169 -2.43 -19.52 6.61
C LEU A 169 -3.41 -20.64 6.24
N GLU A 170 -3.44 -21.71 7.01
CA GLU A 170 -4.25 -22.89 6.71
C GLU A 170 -5.76 -22.61 6.73
N SER A 171 -6.22 -21.76 7.66
CA SER A 171 -7.65 -21.48 7.84
C SER A 171 -7.90 -20.07 8.37
N LYS A 172 -9.16 -19.66 8.36
CA LYS A 172 -9.62 -18.41 8.96
C LYS A 172 -9.37 -18.39 10.47
N GLU A 173 -9.61 -19.52 11.13
CA GLU A 173 -9.37 -19.70 12.56
C GLU A 173 -7.89 -19.54 12.90
N ALA A 174 -7.00 -20.11 12.06
CA ALA A 174 -5.55 -19.92 12.17
C ALA A 174 -5.19 -18.43 12.02
N CYS A 175 -5.82 -17.69 11.11
CA CYS A 175 -5.61 -16.24 10.98
C CYS A 175 -5.96 -15.48 12.26
N PHE A 176 -7.08 -15.80 12.89
CA PHE A 176 -7.47 -15.13 14.13
C PHE A 176 -6.58 -15.54 15.31
N SER A 177 -6.20 -16.82 15.42
CA SER A 177 -5.25 -17.28 16.42
C SER A 177 -3.91 -16.57 16.25
N PHE A 178 -3.37 -16.53 15.04
CA PHE A 178 -2.15 -15.80 14.70
C PHE A 178 -2.22 -14.34 15.16
N LEU A 179 -3.24 -13.60 14.74
CA LEU A 179 -3.41 -12.19 15.11
C LEU A 179 -3.51 -11.98 16.62
N ASN A 180 -4.12 -12.91 17.35
CA ASN A 180 -4.27 -12.82 18.79
C ASN A 180 -2.97 -13.10 19.55
N ASN A 181 -2.05 -13.86 18.96
CA ASN A 181 -0.77 -14.24 19.55
C ASN A 181 0.37 -13.25 19.23
N LEU A 182 0.19 -12.28 18.30
CA LEU A 182 1.16 -11.23 18.06
C LEU A 182 1.36 -10.34 19.31
N LYS A 183 2.61 -10.02 19.61
CA LYS A 183 3.02 -9.23 20.79
C LYS A 183 3.62 -7.87 20.43
N LEU A 184 4.38 -7.81 19.34
CA LEU A 184 5.03 -6.60 18.83
C LEU A 184 4.19 -5.94 17.74
N ILE A 185 3.73 -6.72 16.75
CA ILE A 185 2.95 -6.23 15.62
C ILE A 185 1.53 -5.89 16.06
N HIS A 186 1.10 -4.65 15.81
CA HIS A 186 -0.21 -4.16 16.24
C HIS A 186 -1.33 -4.60 15.29
N ARG A 187 -2.50 -4.94 15.85
CA ARG A 187 -3.73 -5.19 15.08
C ARG A 187 -4.43 -3.88 14.76
N ALA A 188 -4.27 -3.38 13.54
CA ALA A 188 -4.88 -2.13 13.11
C ALA A 188 -5.09 -2.11 11.59
N THR A 189 -6.21 -1.52 11.14
CA THR A 189 -6.57 -1.44 9.72
C THR A 189 -5.73 -0.44 8.93
N ASN A 190 -4.96 0.44 9.58
CA ASN A 190 -4.07 1.37 8.92
C ASN A 190 -2.93 0.61 8.18
N LEU A 191 -2.11 1.33 7.44
CA LEU A 191 -0.94 0.80 6.73
C LEU A 191 0.12 1.89 6.59
N PHE A 192 1.38 1.46 6.41
CA PHE A 192 2.54 2.33 6.22
C PHE A 192 2.77 3.31 7.39
N ASP A 193 2.39 2.89 8.58
CA ASP A 193 2.78 3.50 9.85
C ASP A 193 4.27 3.22 10.11
N ASN A 194 4.87 3.94 11.06
CA ASN A 194 6.22 3.63 11.56
C ASN A 194 6.25 2.31 12.33
N ARG A 195 5.10 1.85 12.82
CA ARG A 195 4.90 0.56 13.50
C ARG A 195 4.34 -0.47 12.53
N SER A 196 4.77 -1.72 12.71
CA SER A 196 4.23 -2.85 11.95
C SER A 196 2.80 -3.15 12.38
N LEU A 197 1.94 -3.38 11.38
CA LEU A 197 0.51 -3.61 11.56
C LEU A 197 0.08 -4.89 10.86
N ALA A 198 -0.90 -5.59 11.45
CA ALA A 198 -1.50 -6.79 10.87
C ALA A 198 -3.02 -6.73 10.88
N ILE A 199 -3.65 -7.22 9.82
CA ILE A 199 -5.11 -7.41 9.74
C ILE A 199 -5.46 -8.70 8.99
N HIS A 200 -6.68 -9.17 9.21
CA HIS A 200 -7.36 -10.12 8.35
C HIS A 200 -8.29 -9.34 7.40
N PRO A 201 -7.94 -9.15 6.12
CA PRO A 201 -8.67 -8.25 5.21
C PRO A 201 -10.13 -8.65 5.05
N ALA A 202 -10.43 -9.93 4.91
CA ALA A 202 -11.78 -10.42 4.66
C ALA A 202 -12.78 -10.07 5.76
N SER A 203 -12.35 -9.99 7.04
CA SER A 203 -13.21 -9.62 8.16
C SER A 203 -13.14 -8.15 8.59
N THR A 204 -12.22 -7.37 8.01
CA THR A 204 -12.01 -5.97 8.37
C THR A 204 -12.37 -5.05 7.19
N ILE A 205 -11.42 -4.71 6.33
CA ILE A 205 -11.63 -3.76 5.21
C ILE A 205 -12.61 -4.28 4.16
N PHE A 206 -12.79 -5.60 4.06
CA PHE A 206 -13.78 -6.25 3.19
C PHE A 206 -14.95 -6.89 3.95
N GLY A 207 -15.06 -6.63 5.25
CA GLY A 207 -16.09 -7.24 6.11
C GLY A 207 -17.53 -6.88 5.72
N ALA A 208 -17.73 -5.73 5.08
CA ALA A 208 -19.06 -5.30 4.59
C ALA A 208 -19.47 -5.94 3.25
N PHE A 209 -18.54 -6.59 2.54
CA PHE A 209 -18.81 -7.23 1.27
C PHE A 209 -19.33 -8.66 1.46
N SER A 210 -20.25 -9.09 0.60
CA SER A 210 -20.71 -10.48 0.59
C SER A 210 -19.57 -11.44 0.24
N GLU A 211 -19.70 -12.72 0.64
CA GLU A 211 -18.71 -13.75 0.32
C GLU A 211 -18.45 -13.86 -1.19
N ASN A 212 -19.50 -13.80 -2.00
CA ASN A 212 -19.37 -13.86 -3.46
C ASN A 212 -18.58 -12.66 -4.02
N MET A 213 -18.80 -11.47 -3.46
CA MET A 213 -18.02 -10.27 -3.85
C MET A 213 -16.55 -10.41 -3.43
N ARG A 214 -16.29 -10.89 -2.23
CA ARG A 214 -14.90 -11.14 -1.80
C ARG A 214 -14.21 -12.16 -2.69
N LYS A 215 -14.88 -13.24 -3.05
CA LYS A 215 -14.36 -14.24 -4.01
C LYS A 215 -14.08 -13.64 -5.39
N SER A 216 -14.95 -12.79 -5.91
CA SER A 216 -14.74 -12.13 -7.22
C SER A 216 -13.59 -11.11 -7.21
N MET A 217 -13.19 -10.64 -6.03
CA MET A 217 -12.06 -9.73 -5.81
C MET A 217 -10.80 -10.46 -5.33
N ASP A 218 -10.78 -11.80 -5.34
CA ASP A 218 -9.69 -12.65 -4.82
C ASP A 218 -9.30 -12.32 -3.37
N VAL A 219 -10.28 -11.98 -2.53
CA VAL A 219 -10.08 -11.76 -1.10
C VAL A 219 -10.37 -13.05 -0.35
N LYS A 220 -9.31 -13.74 0.06
CA LYS A 220 -9.37 -15.04 0.73
C LYS A 220 -9.61 -14.88 2.24
N ASP A 221 -10.33 -15.84 2.83
CA ASP A 221 -10.52 -15.91 4.29
C ASP A 221 -9.26 -16.44 5.05
N THR A 222 -8.22 -16.84 4.31
CA THR A 222 -6.95 -17.35 4.86
C THR A 222 -5.81 -16.32 4.83
N THR A 223 -6.06 -15.12 4.30
CA THR A 223 -5.02 -14.11 4.12
C THR A 223 -4.90 -13.18 5.30
N ILE A 224 -3.67 -12.96 5.76
CA ILE A 224 -3.24 -11.88 6.64
C ILE A 224 -2.46 -10.85 5.83
N ARG A 225 -2.79 -9.57 5.97
CA ARG A 225 -2.00 -8.47 5.45
C ARG A 225 -1.12 -7.88 6.56
N LEU A 226 0.17 -7.79 6.29
CA LEU A 226 1.17 -7.15 7.13
C LEU A 226 1.60 -5.83 6.48
N SER A 227 1.62 -4.75 7.23
CA SER A 227 2.22 -3.48 6.86
C SER A 227 3.46 -3.28 7.72
N ILE A 228 4.64 -3.30 7.12
CA ILE A 228 5.91 -3.38 7.83
C ILE A 228 6.40 -1.99 8.22
N GLY A 229 6.79 -1.83 9.46
CA GLY A 229 7.28 -0.60 10.08
C GLY A 229 8.79 -0.50 10.11
N LEU A 230 9.28 0.24 11.12
CA LEU A 230 10.69 0.58 11.30
C LEU A 230 11.40 -0.28 12.36
N GLU A 231 10.68 -1.24 12.94
CA GLU A 231 11.22 -2.15 13.96
C GLU A 231 12.36 -3.01 13.38
N ASP A 232 13.17 -3.57 14.25
CA ASP A 232 14.18 -4.55 13.85
C ASP A 232 13.51 -5.75 13.17
N VAL A 233 14.07 -6.19 12.04
CA VAL A 233 13.48 -7.27 11.23
C VAL A 233 13.52 -8.62 11.90
N ASP A 234 14.52 -8.88 12.75
CA ASP A 234 14.60 -10.12 13.50
C ASP A 234 13.58 -10.15 14.62
N ASP A 235 13.30 -9.04 15.29
CA ASP A 235 12.24 -8.92 16.28
C ASP A 235 10.86 -9.13 15.64
N LEU A 236 10.62 -8.59 14.44
CA LEU A 236 9.40 -8.83 13.68
C LEU A 236 9.25 -10.30 13.29
N PHE A 237 10.34 -10.93 12.85
CA PHE A 237 10.33 -12.34 12.49
C PHE A 237 10.05 -13.23 13.69
N GLU A 238 10.68 -12.99 14.84
CA GLU A 238 10.45 -13.76 16.07
C GLU A 238 9.02 -13.58 16.59
N ASP A 239 8.43 -12.38 16.46
CA ASP A 239 7.03 -12.15 16.84
C ASP A 239 6.07 -12.97 15.95
N ILE A 240 6.30 -12.99 14.65
CA ILE A 240 5.50 -13.79 13.72
C ILE A 240 5.73 -15.29 13.98
N LYS A 241 6.98 -15.71 14.13
CA LYS A 241 7.33 -17.11 14.37
C LYS A 241 6.66 -17.66 15.62
N GLN A 242 6.75 -16.98 16.75
CA GLN A 242 6.10 -17.43 17.98
C GLN A 242 4.56 -17.48 17.85
N ALA A 243 3.98 -16.58 17.03
CA ALA A 243 2.55 -16.56 16.78
C ALA A 243 2.08 -17.73 15.90
N VAL A 244 2.85 -18.13 14.87
CA VAL A 244 2.51 -19.29 14.02
C VAL A 244 2.88 -20.62 14.70
N ASP A 245 3.90 -20.66 15.55
CA ASP A 245 4.26 -21.85 16.33
C ASP A 245 3.19 -22.22 17.38
N SER A 246 2.27 -21.30 17.68
CA SER A 246 1.15 -21.51 18.61
C SER A 246 -0.15 -21.96 17.90
N LEU A 247 -0.14 -22.13 16.57
CA LEU A 247 -1.27 -22.63 15.79
C LEU A 247 -1.33 -24.16 15.84
#